data_b3c1afa4ae4d7e6f7af325da1bbf447d
#
_entry.id   b3c1afa4ae4d7e6f7af325da1bbf447d
#
_cell.length_a   1.000
_cell.length_b   1.000
_cell.length_c   1.000
_cell.angle_alpha   90.00
_cell.angle_beta   90.00
_cell.angle_gamma   90.00
#
_symmetry.space_group_name_H-M   'P 1'
#
loop_
_entity.id
_entity.type
_entity.pdbx_description
1 polymer ?
#
loop_
_entity_poly.entity_id
_entity_poly.type
_entity_poly.pdbx_seq_one_letter_code
_entity_poly.pdbx_strand_id
1 'polypeptide(L)'
;MVKLVQLARPFVVGVVVERSAAAAAVTAAASFRDGAGAVELNLASLVDRELPAKAFFTRLDGPVYTSCRRAGFMSVYGVKFARVPIRSEEARMEVQLAALVAGSAGLDLEADTFGATRAEWTRDRGALRRQAEVVARTHRARKAVIYSWHPPHKLNGREAGRAIRALRDRGADFVKIVERVRNVAEALDSVRISLQLQEKFDLPFVFLPLGPGALRVRPHMTAFGAAYLLARPPIGSNHLPAQPPVARARALVDLS
;
A
#
# COMPACT_ATOMS: atom_id res chain seq x y z
N MET A 1 1.01 16.34 13.53
CA MET A 1 0.49 15.34 12.56
C MET A 1 0.82 13.95 13.10
N VAL A 2 -0.18 13.08 13.23
CA VAL A 2 -0.03 11.69 13.70
C VAL A 2 0.87 10.92 12.73
N LYS A 3 1.83 10.15 13.25
CA LYS A 3 2.68 9.29 12.41
C LYS A 3 1.94 8.00 12.06
N LEU A 4 2.15 7.50 10.84
CA LEU A 4 1.53 6.25 10.38
C LEU A 4 1.79 5.08 11.33
N VAL A 5 3.01 4.96 11.85
CA VAL A 5 3.42 3.90 12.79
C VAL A 5 2.80 4.01 14.18
N GLN A 6 2.15 5.14 14.51
CA GLN A 6 1.49 5.40 15.79
C GLN A 6 -0.02 5.15 15.75
N LEU A 7 -0.57 4.82 14.59
CA LEU A 7 -2.00 4.47 14.50
C LEU A 7 -2.29 3.19 15.28
N ALA A 8 -3.38 3.21 16.05
CA ALA A 8 -3.93 1.99 16.66
C ALA A 8 -4.29 1.00 15.55
N ARG A 9 -3.96 -0.25 15.73
CA ARG A 9 -4.19 -1.33 14.74
C ARG A 9 -5.28 -2.28 15.23
N PRO A 10 -6.10 -2.81 14.32
CA PRO A 10 -6.12 -2.52 12.89
C PRO A 10 -6.75 -1.15 12.57
N PHE A 11 -6.47 -0.61 11.37
CA PHE A 11 -7.06 0.63 10.87
C PHE A 11 -7.46 0.52 9.39
N VAL A 12 -8.24 1.49 8.90
CA VAL A 12 -8.65 1.56 7.49
C VAL A 12 -7.74 2.50 6.72
N VAL A 13 -7.33 2.09 5.52
CA VAL A 13 -6.59 2.91 4.57
C VAL A 13 -7.45 3.19 3.34
N GLY A 14 -7.82 4.44 3.12
CA GLY A 14 -8.47 4.89 1.88
C GLY A 14 -7.47 4.93 0.73
N VAL A 15 -7.70 4.17 -0.35
CA VAL A 15 -6.80 4.12 -1.50
C VAL A 15 -7.24 5.12 -2.56
N VAL A 16 -6.55 6.24 -2.65
CA VAL A 16 -6.86 7.37 -3.54
C VAL A 16 -6.11 7.21 -4.87
N VAL A 17 -6.91 7.18 -5.95
CA VAL A 17 -6.45 7.06 -7.34
C VAL A 17 -7.17 8.12 -8.15
N GLU A 18 -6.51 9.27 -8.39
CA GLU A 18 -7.11 10.43 -9.03
C GLU A 18 -6.20 11.02 -10.09
N ARG A 19 -6.78 11.81 -11.01
CA ARG A 19 -6.04 12.42 -12.12
C ARG A 19 -5.25 13.66 -11.71
N SER A 20 -5.74 14.40 -10.70
CA SER A 20 -5.12 15.66 -10.25
C SER A 20 -4.93 15.68 -8.74
N ALA A 21 -4.00 16.49 -8.26
CA ALA A 21 -3.77 16.71 -6.83
C ALA A 21 -5.01 17.33 -6.14
N ALA A 22 -5.74 18.20 -6.84
CA ALA A 22 -6.98 18.79 -6.32
C ALA A 22 -8.07 17.74 -6.10
N ALA A 23 -8.34 16.87 -7.08
CA ALA A 23 -9.29 15.77 -6.94
C ALA A 23 -8.84 14.80 -5.83
N ALA A 24 -7.54 14.49 -5.77
CA ALA A 24 -6.99 13.64 -4.72
C ALA A 24 -7.18 14.21 -3.31
N ALA A 25 -7.07 15.53 -3.13
CA ALA A 25 -7.33 16.18 -1.84
C ALA A 25 -8.80 16.03 -1.40
N VAL A 26 -9.75 16.22 -2.32
CA VAL A 26 -11.18 16.04 -2.04
C VAL A 26 -11.50 14.59 -1.67
N THR A 27 -10.97 13.64 -2.44
CA THR A 27 -11.18 12.20 -2.23
C THR A 27 -10.51 11.72 -0.92
N ALA A 28 -9.32 12.22 -0.59
CA ALA A 28 -8.64 11.91 0.66
C ALA A 28 -9.43 12.47 1.88
N ALA A 29 -9.87 13.72 1.82
CA ALA A 29 -10.70 14.33 2.87
C ALA A 29 -12.02 13.56 3.07
N ALA A 30 -12.67 13.12 1.98
CA ALA A 30 -13.86 12.28 2.07
C ALA A 30 -13.56 10.93 2.74
N SER A 31 -12.41 10.32 2.45
CA SER A 31 -11.99 9.07 3.11
C SER A 31 -11.82 9.24 4.63
N PHE A 32 -11.20 10.33 5.08
CA PHE A 32 -11.06 10.61 6.51
C PHE A 32 -12.41 10.84 7.19
N ARG A 33 -13.33 11.59 6.57
CA ARG A 33 -14.70 11.79 7.09
C ARG A 33 -15.46 10.47 7.25
N ASP A 34 -15.23 9.49 6.36
CA ASP A 34 -15.85 8.17 6.44
C ASP A 34 -15.13 7.21 7.40
N GLY A 35 -14.08 7.67 8.10
CA GLY A 35 -13.40 6.91 9.15
C GLY A 35 -12.11 6.19 8.71
N ALA A 36 -11.49 6.59 7.60
CA ALA A 36 -10.14 6.11 7.31
C ALA A 36 -9.14 6.64 8.34
N GLY A 37 -8.30 5.77 8.88
CA GLY A 37 -7.19 6.15 9.77
C GLY A 37 -5.98 6.68 9.00
N ALA A 38 -5.83 6.29 7.73
CA ALA A 38 -4.78 6.75 6.82
C ALA A 38 -5.26 6.76 5.38
N VAL A 39 -4.50 7.39 4.50
CA VAL A 39 -4.73 7.37 3.04
C VAL A 39 -3.47 6.90 2.32
N GLU A 40 -3.62 5.99 1.35
CA GLU A 40 -2.63 5.69 0.31
C GLU A 40 -2.94 6.56 -0.91
N LEU A 41 -2.07 7.51 -1.23
CA LEU A 41 -2.16 8.28 -2.47
C LEU A 41 -1.28 7.65 -3.55
N ASN A 42 -1.89 7.20 -4.64
CA ASN A 42 -1.15 6.67 -5.77
C ASN A 42 -0.70 7.79 -6.72
N LEU A 43 0.58 8.18 -6.62
CA LEU A 43 1.16 9.25 -7.43
C LEU A 43 1.20 8.94 -8.93
N ALA A 44 1.22 7.64 -9.31
CA ALA A 44 1.20 7.25 -10.71
C ALA A 44 -0.14 7.53 -11.41
N SER A 45 -1.19 7.84 -10.67
CA SER A 45 -2.48 8.23 -11.25
C SER A 45 -2.58 9.72 -11.58
N LEU A 46 -1.71 10.57 -10.99
CA LEU A 46 -1.73 12.01 -11.23
C LEU A 46 -1.20 12.34 -12.62
N VAL A 47 -2.10 12.73 -13.53
CA VAL A 47 -1.77 12.97 -14.95
C VAL A 47 -1.14 14.35 -15.16
N ASP A 48 -1.55 15.32 -14.33
CA ASP A 48 -1.21 16.74 -14.49
C ASP A 48 0.21 17.08 -14.01
N ARG A 49 1.04 16.07 -13.66
CA ARG A 49 2.41 16.23 -13.16
C ARG A 49 2.57 17.14 -11.93
N GLU A 50 1.50 17.72 -11.44
CA GLU A 50 1.53 18.49 -10.22
C GLU A 50 1.66 17.55 -9.03
N LEU A 51 2.85 17.51 -8.46
CA LEU A 51 3.05 16.82 -7.20
C LEU A 51 2.26 17.52 -6.10
N PRO A 52 1.66 16.77 -5.17
CA PRO A 52 0.98 17.36 -4.03
C PRO A 52 1.94 18.29 -3.28
N ALA A 53 1.60 19.57 -3.22
CA ALA A 53 2.34 20.57 -2.46
C ALA A 53 2.21 20.30 -0.95
N LYS A 54 3.03 20.97 -0.14
CA LYS A 54 2.97 20.86 1.34
C LYS A 54 1.55 21.07 1.88
N ALA A 55 0.82 22.02 1.32
CA ALA A 55 -0.57 22.32 1.71
C ALA A 55 -1.52 21.12 1.56
N PHE A 56 -1.28 20.22 0.59
CA PHE A 56 -2.06 18.99 0.46
C PHE A 56 -1.97 18.15 1.74
N PHE A 57 -0.75 17.86 2.20
CA PHE A 57 -0.53 16.97 3.34
C PHE A 57 -0.88 17.61 4.69
N THR A 58 -0.80 18.94 4.81
CA THR A 58 -1.05 19.66 6.08
C THR A 58 -2.51 19.97 6.33
N ARG A 59 -3.36 19.97 5.31
CA ARG A 59 -4.80 20.27 5.41
C ARG A 59 -5.68 19.05 5.62
N LEU A 60 -5.12 17.85 5.53
CA LEU A 60 -5.86 16.60 5.71
C LEU A 60 -5.82 16.15 7.17
N ASP A 61 -6.91 15.55 7.62
CA ASP A 61 -7.15 15.20 9.04
C ASP A 61 -6.32 13.98 9.53
N GLY A 62 -5.52 13.37 8.65
CA GLY A 62 -4.73 12.20 9.01
C GLY A 62 -3.51 11.97 8.13
N PRO A 63 -2.73 10.93 8.43
CA PRO A 63 -1.53 10.62 7.68
C PRO A 63 -1.84 10.12 6.27
N VAL A 64 -1.13 10.69 5.29
CA VAL A 64 -1.14 10.23 3.89
C VAL A 64 0.24 9.68 3.57
N TYR A 65 0.31 8.40 3.19
CA TYR A 65 1.51 7.85 2.57
C TYR A 65 1.33 7.71 1.06
N THR A 66 2.42 7.61 0.33
CA THR A 66 2.37 7.59 -1.13
C THR A 66 2.83 6.24 -1.68
N SER A 67 2.21 5.85 -2.78
CA SER A 67 2.69 4.81 -3.68
C SER A 67 2.87 5.39 -5.08
N CYS A 68 3.78 4.82 -5.85
CA CYS A 68 3.95 5.19 -7.25
C CYS A 68 4.11 3.90 -8.08
N ARG A 69 2.98 3.30 -8.45
CA ARG A 69 2.94 2.00 -9.13
C ARG A 69 3.41 2.11 -10.57
N ARG A 70 4.00 1.05 -11.10
CA ARG A 70 4.31 0.93 -12.53
C ARG A 70 3.03 1.00 -13.35
N ALA A 71 3.10 1.51 -14.58
CA ALA A 71 1.94 1.75 -15.43
C ALA A 71 1.07 0.50 -15.65
N GLY A 72 1.67 -0.67 -15.81
CA GLY A 72 0.96 -1.94 -15.97
C GLY A 72 0.11 -2.35 -14.76
N PHE A 73 0.45 -1.87 -13.56
CA PHE A 73 -0.29 -2.18 -12.34
C PHE A 73 -1.59 -1.37 -12.22
N MET A 74 -1.67 -0.20 -12.84
CA MET A 74 -2.80 0.71 -12.69
C MET A 74 -4.12 0.16 -13.23
N SER A 75 -4.07 -0.75 -14.20
CA SER A 75 -5.25 -1.44 -14.73
C SER A 75 -6.04 -2.21 -13.65
N VAL A 76 -5.41 -2.62 -12.56
CA VAL A 76 -6.03 -3.30 -11.42
C VAL A 76 -7.13 -2.43 -10.77
N TYR A 77 -6.97 -1.12 -10.79
CA TYR A 77 -7.96 -0.17 -10.23
C TYR A 77 -9.11 0.15 -11.20
N GLY A 78 -9.12 -0.42 -12.40
CA GLY A 78 -10.12 -0.12 -13.43
C GLY A 78 -9.95 1.27 -14.07
N VAL A 79 -8.84 1.96 -13.81
CA VAL A 79 -8.57 3.28 -14.38
C VAL A 79 -7.83 3.19 -15.70
N LYS A 80 -8.38 3.86 -16.72
CA LYS A 80 -7.80 3.86 -18.08
C LYS A 80 -6.79 4.98 -18.31
N PHE A 81 -6.68 5.94 -17.39
CA PHE A 81 -5.92 7.18 -17.59
C PHE A 81 -4.51 7.15 -16.98
N ALA A 82 -4.10 6.09 -16.36
CA ALA A 82 -2.80 6.01 -15.69
C ALA A 82 -1.64 6.02 -16.70
N ARG A 83 -1.46 7.12 -17.35
CA ARG A 83 -0.31 7.41 -18.21
C ARG A 83 0.48 8.58 -17.63
N VAL A 84 0.98 8.44 -16.43
CA VAL A 84 2.13 9.28 -16.08
C VAL A 84 3.31 8.69 -16.84
N PRO A 85 4.01 9.45 -17.69
CA PRO A 85 5.22 8.98 -18.32
C PRO A 85 6.37 9.01 -17.31
N ILE A 86 6.23 8.27 -16.21
CA ILE A 86 7.34 7.95 -15.33
C ILE A 86 8.08 6.84 -16.05
N ARG A 87 9.08 7.25 -16.82
CA ARG A 87 9.76 6.38 -17.77
C ARG A 87 10.85 5.51 -17.14
N SER A 88 11.21 5.78 -15.89
CA SER A 88 12.27 5.03 -15.20
C SER A 88 11.96 4.83 -13.73
N GLU A 89 12.63 3.87 -13.10
CA GLU A 89 12.56 3.61 -11.66
C GLU A 89 13.10 4.82 -10.86
N GLU A 90 14.10 5.53 -11.38
CA GLU A 90 14.65 6.74 -10.82
C GLU A 90 13.58 7.84 -10.72
N ALA A 91 12.94 8.15 -11.84
CA ALA A 91 11.87 9.17 -11.89
C ALA A 91 10.72 8.79 -10.95
N ARG A 92 10.38 7.51 -10.84
CA ARG A 92 9.36 6.99 -9.92
C ARG A 92 9.73 7.24 -8.45
N MET A 93 10.99 7.02 -8.09
CA MET A 93 11.48 7.27 -6.74
C MET A 93 11.64 8.76 -6.43
N GLU A 94 12.09 9.56 -7.39
CA GLU A 94 12.17 11.03 -7.24
C GLU A 94 10.81 11.63 -6.88
N VAL A 95 9.75 11.21 -7.58
CA VAL A 95 8.37 11.63 -7.30
C VAL A 95 7.95 11.27 -5.88
N GLN A 96 8.22 10.04 -5.41
CA GLN A 96 7.90 9.63 -4.05
C GLN A 96 8.73 10.38 -2.99
N LEU A 97 10.02 10.59 -3.25
CA LEU A 97 10.89 11.32 -2.34
C LEU A 97 10.51 12.82 -2.28
N ALA A 98 10.09 13.42 -3.39
CA ALA A 98 9.54 14.77 -3.39
C ALA A 98 8.26 14.88 -2.56
N ALA A 99 7.36 13.89 -2.64
CA ALA A 99 6.18 13.83 -1.79
C ALA A 99 6.52 13.68 -0.29
N LEU A 100 7.58 12.95 0.07
CA LEU A 100 8.08 12.89 1.46
C LEU A 100 8.53 14.27 1.95
N VAL A 101 9.27 15.02 1.14
CA VAL A 101 9.70 16.40 1.46
C VAL A 101 8.49 17.31 1.61
N ALA A 102 7.47 17.15 0.76
CA ALA A 102 6.22 17.91 0.83
C ALA A 102 5.36 17.57 2.06
N GLY A 103 5.58 16.46 2.75
CA GLY A 103 4.86 16.15 3.99
C GLY A 103 4.19 14.78 4.06
N SER A 104 4.35 13.91 3.06
CA SER A 104 3.86 12.53 3.12
C SER A 104 4.33 11.84 4.41
N ALA A 105 3.46 11.03 5.02
CA ALA A 105 3.75 10.28 6.23
C ALA A 105 4.65 9.05 6.00
N GLY A 106 4.80 8.64 4.75
CA GLY A 106 5.63 7.50 4.35
C GLY A 106 5.54 7.24 2.86
N LEU A 107 6.23 6.21 2.42
CA LEU A 107 6.16 5.72 1.03
C LEU A 107 6.01 4.21 0.98
N ASP A 108 5.40 3.72 -0.11
CA ASP A 108 5.32 2.31 -0.45
C ASP A 108 6.45 1.98 -1.44
N LEU A 109 7.37 1.12 -1.02
CA LEU A 109 8.53 0.67 -1.78
C LEU A 109 8.31 -0.77 -2.24
N GLU A 110 8.23 -1.00 -3.54
CA GLU A 110 8.05 -2.33 -4.09
C GLU A 110 9.33 -3.16 -3.93
N ALA A 111 9.20 -4.46 -3.61
CA ALA A 111 10.32 -5.35 -3.29
C ALA A 111 11.32 -5.56 -4.45
N ASP A 112 10.96 -5.16 -5.66
CA ASP A 112 11.82 -5.18 -6.85
C ASP A 112 12.11 -3.80 -7.42
N THR A 113 11.90 -2.72 -6.66
CA THR A 113 12.30 -1.37 -7.05
C THR A 113 13.78 -1.34 -7.45
N PHE A 114 14.11 -0.66 -8.56
CA PHE A 114 15.42 -0.63 -9.23
C PHE A 114 15.92 -1.94 -9.84
N GLY A 115 15.17 -3.02 -9.73
CA GLY A 115 15.52 -4.32 -10.28
C GLY A 115 14.28 -5.12 -10.61
N ALA A 116 13.42 -4.56 -11.49
CA ALA A 116 12.13 -5.11 -11.86
C ALA A 116 12.24 -6.55 -12.38
N THR A 117 11.41 -7.43 -11.84
CA THR A 117 11.35 -8.85 -12.21
C THR A 117 9.90 -9.31 -12.39
N ARG A 118 9.70 -10.45 -13.08
CA ARG A 118 8.37 -11.08 -13.17
C ARG A 118 7.81 -11.54 -11.82
N ALA A 119 8.70 -11.82 -10.85
CA ALA A 119 8.32 -12.24 -9.52
C ALA A 119 8.02 -11.03 -8.59
N GLU A 120 8.20 -9.80 -9.08
CA GLU A 120 8.14 -8.56 -8.30
C GLU A 120 9.06 -8.61 -7.04
N TRP A 121 10.19 -9.31 -7.16
CA TRP A 121 11.16 -9.50 -6.10
C TRP A 121 12.59 -9.46 -6.64
N THR A 122 13.38 -8.47 -6.25
CA THR A 122 14.77 -8.39 -6.65
C THR A 122 15.74 -9.05 -5.65
N ARG A 123 16.80 -9.63 -6.19
CA ARG A 123 18.00 -10.07 -5.46
C ARG A 123 19.26 -9.36 -5.96
N ASP A 124 19.11 -8.45 -6.90
CA ASP A 124 20.22 -7.67 -7.43
C ASP A 124 20.83 -6.79 -6.34
N ARG A 125 22.14 -6.92 -6.13
CA ARG A 125 22.86 -6.20 -5.06
C ARG A 125 22.88 -4.69 -5.28
N GLY A 126 22.90 -4.23 -6.54
CA GLY A 126 22.85 -2.82 -6.90
C GLY A 126 21.50 -2.22 -6.56
N ALA A 127 20.42 -2.90 -6.97
CA ALA A 127 19.05 -2.50 -6.63
C ALA A 127 18.82 -2.47 -5.11
N LEU A 128 19.29 -3.49 -4.38
CA LEU A 128 19.15 -3.54 -2.92
C LEU A 128 19.90 -2.41 -2.21
N ARG A 129 21.10 -2.03 -2.66
CA ARG A 129 21.82 -0.84 -2.13
C ARG A 129 21.02 0.44 -2.34
N ARG A 130 20.48 0.64 -3.54
CA ARG A 130 19.64 1.80 -3.86
C ARG A 130 18.35 1.83 -3.04
N GLN A 131 17.70 0.67 -2.83
CA GLN A 131 16.56 0.57 -1.92
C GLN A 131 16.95 0.98 -0.50
N ALA A 132 18.09 0.51 0.02
CA ALA A 132 18.58 0.87 1.36
C ALA A 132 18.83 2.39 1.50
N GLU A 133 19.30 3.07 0.46
CA GLU A 133 19.45 4.54 0.44
C GLU A 133 18.09 5.25 0.56
N VAL A 134 17.06 4.77 -0.16
CA VAL A 134 15.68 5.29 -0.06
C VAL A 134 15.13 5.09 1.35
N VAL A 135 15.29 3.90 1.91
CA VAL A 135 14.87 3.55 3.29
C VAL A 135 15.56 4.48 4.29
N ALA A 136 16.89 4.59 4.24
CA ALA A 136 17.65 5.44 5.14
C ALA A 136 17.25 6.91 5.04
N ARG A 137 16.96 7.42 3.83
CA ARG A 137 16.47 8.78 3.62
C ARG A 137 15.09 8.99 4.22
N THR A 138 14.20 8.01 4.07
CA THR A 138 12.84 8.01 4.62
C THR A 138 12.87 8.02 6.15
N HIS A 139 13.67 7.16 6.76
CA HIS A 139 13.82 7.08 8.21
C HIS A 139 14.50 8.32 8.81
N ARG A 140 15.50 8.92 8.14
CA ARG A 140 16.07 10.21 8.58
C ARG A 140 15.02 11.32 8.61
N ALA A 141 14.06 11.29 7.69
CA ALA A 141 12.91 12.20 7.70
C ALA A 141 11.84 11.82 8.75
N ARG A 142 12.04 10.76 9.56
CA ARG A 142 11.09 10.20 10.53
C ARG A 142 9.76 9.80 9.90
N LYS A 143 9.81 9.24 8.70
CA LYS A 143 8.67 8.76 7.91
C LYS A 143 8.70 7.25 7.79
N ALA A 144 7.53 6.64 7.51
CA ALA A 144 7.37 5.20 7.43
C ALA A 144 7.73 4.63 6.05
N VAL A 145 8.31 3.44 6.04
CA VAL A 145 8.51 2.62 4.84
C VAL A 145 7.51 1.46 4.87
N ILE A 146 6.59 1.45 3.92
CA ILE A 146 5.76 0.29 3.62
C ILE A 146 6.48 -0.49 2.52
N TYR A 147 7.00 -1.66 2.82
CA TYR A 147 7.55 -2.53 1.78
C TYR A 147 6.46 -3.42 1.21
N SER A 148 6.23 -3.36 -0.11
CA SER A 148 5.19 -4.14 -0.76
C SER A 148 5.75 -5.18 -1.73
N TRP A 149 5.07 -6.33 -1.78
CA TRP A 149 5.30 -7.40 -2.73
C TRP A 149 3.98 -7.93 -3.27
N HIS A 150 3.89 -8.07 -4.59
CA HIS A 150 2.71 -8.60 -5.27
C HIS A 150 3.09 -9.86 -6.05
N PRO A 151 3.32 -11.01 -5.37
CA PRO A 151 3.74 -12.24 -6.05
C PRO A 151 2.70 -12.62 -7.12
N PRO A 152 3.15 -13.10 -8.30
CA PRO A 152 2.24 -13.49 -9.38
C PRO A 152 1.52 -14.83 -9.11
N HIS A 153 1.78 -15.45 -7.96
CA HIS A 153 1.27 -16.77 -7.56
C HIS A 153 0.83 -16.78 -6.10
N LYS A 154 0.15 -17.85 -5.71
CA LYS A 154 -0.20 -18.16 -4.33
C LYS A 154 1.05 -18.55 -3.54
N LEU A 155 1.20 -18.02 -2.34
CA LEU A 155 2.29 -18.35 -1.42
C LEU A 155 1.88 -19.45 -0.43
N ASN A 156 2.85 -20.23 0.03
CA ASN A 156 2.70 -21.02 1.25
C ASN A 156 3.21 -20.22 2.48
N GLY A 157 2.89 -20.69 3.69
CA GLY A 157 3.24 -19.99 4.93
C GLY A 157 4.76 -19.83 5.14
N ARG A 158 5.58 -20.76 4.64
CA ARG A 158 7.05 -20.67 4.71
C ARG A 158 7.58 -19.57 3.80
N GLU A 159 7.05 -19.44 2.60
CA GLU A 159 7.42 -18.40 1.63
C GLU A 159 7.01 -17.02 2.15
N ALA A 160 5.76 -16.88 2.61
CA ALA A 160 5.26 -15.64 3.19
C ALA A 160 6.10 -15.20 4.41
N GLY A 161 6.41 -16.12 5.32
CA GLY A 161 7.25 -15.82 6.49
C GLY A 161 8.69 -15.45 6.13
N ARG A 162 9.28 -16.06 5.09
CA ARG A 162 10.61 -15.65 4.58
C ARG A 162 10.56 -14.25 3.97
N ALA A 163 9.48 -13.93 3.24
CA ALA A 163 9.31 -12.61 2.64
C ALA A 163 9.19 -11.52 3.71
N ILE A 164 8.37 -11.73 4.75
CA ILE A 164 8.23 -10.76 5.86
C ILE A 164 9.58 -10.51 6.52
N ARG A 165 10.33 -11.57 6.88
CA ARG A 165 11.68 -11.41 7.46
C ARG A 165 12.60 -10.61 6.56
N ALA A 166 12.68 -10.98 5.29
CA ALA A 166 13.57 -10.31 4.35
C ALA A 166 13.20 -8.83 4.15
N LEU A 167 11.92 -8.48 4.10
CA LEU A 167 11.49 -7.08 3.97
C LEU A 167 11.69 -6.29 5.27
N ARG A 168 11.48 -6.92 6.44
CA ARG A 168 11.87 -6.34 7.74
C ARG A 168 13.37 -6.02 7.76
N ASP A 169 14.18 -6.97 7.36
CA ASP A 169 15.65 -6.81 7.37
C ASP A 169 16.14 -5.78 6.35
N ARG A 170 15.32 -5.44 5.34
CA ARG A 170 15.52 -4.30 4.44
C ARG A 170 15.05 -2.96 5.04
N GLY A 171 14.45 -2.94 6.24
CA GLY A 171 14.01 -1.74 6.94
C GLY A 171 12.54 -1.37 6.73
N ALA A 172 11.66 -2.34 6.53
CA ALA A 172 10.21 -2.09 6.52
C ALA A 172 9.71 -1.71 7.91
N ASP A 173 8.87 -0.67 8.00
CA ASP A 173 8.01 -0.39 9.15
C ASP A 173 6.69 -1.14 9.05
N PHE A 174 6.22 -1.37 7.80
CA PHE A 174 5.08 -2.21 7.46
C PHE A 174 5.45 -3.10 6.27
N VAL A 175 5.00 -4.35 6.30
CA VAL A 175 5.08 -5.24 5.14
C VAL A 175 3.70 -5.42 4.53
N LYS A 176 3.59 -5.23 3.21
CA LYS A 176 2.35 -5.47 2.45
C LYS A 176 2.61 -6.56 1.41
N ILE A 177 1.95 -7.71 1.55
CA ILE A 177 1.97 -8.79 0.58
C ILE A 177 0.57 -8.97 0.01
N VAL A 178 0.44 -8.91 -1.31
CA VAL A 178 -0.84 -9.12 -2.00
C VAL A 178 -0.66 -10.27 -3.00
N GLU A 179 -1.04 -11.46 -2.60
CA GLU A 179 -0.84 -12.68 -3.38
C GLU A 179 -2.01 -12.97 -4.34
N ARG A 180 -1.73 -13.69 -5.42
CA ARG A 180 -2.76 -14.11 -6.37
C ARG A 180 -3.45 -15.38 -5.92
N VAL A 181 -4.81 -15.35 -5.89
CA VAL A 181 -5.65 -16.51 -5.60
C VAL A 181 -6.65 -16.77 -6.74
N ARG A 182 -6.91 -18.02 -7.04
CA ARG A 182 -7.78 -18.45 -8.15
C ARG A 182 -9.21 -18.75 -7.69
N ASN A 183 -9.38 -19.15 -6.43
CA ASN A 183 -10.64 -19.60 -5.88
C ASN A 183 -10.76 -19.29 -4.38
N VAL A 184 -11.93 -19.57 -3.80
CA VAL A 184 -12.23 -19.29 -2.38
C VAL A 184 -11.37 -20.16 -1.45
N ALA A 185 -11.06 -21.41 -1.80
CA ALA A 185 -10.23 -22.28 -0.97
C ALA A 185 -8.81 -21.71 -0.80
N GLU A 186 -8.20 -21.22 -1.89
CA GLU A 186 -6.92 -20.53 -1.83
C GLU A 186 -6.99 -19.23 -1.00
N ALA A 187 -8.10 -18.49 -1.07
CA ALA A 187 -8.30 -17.29 -0.26
C ALA A 187 -8.47 -17.60 1.24
N LEU A 188 -9.15 -18.70 1.59
CA LEU A 188 -9.25 -19.19 2.96
C LEU A 188 -7.89 -19.67 3.49
N ASP A 189 -7.07 -20.30 2.64
CA ASP A 189 -5.70 -20.64 3.02
C ASP A 189 -4.86 -19.38 3.32
N SER A 190 -5.11 -18.26 2.65
CA SER A 190 -4.48 -16.97 2.99
C SER A 190 -4.84 -16.51 4.42
N VAL A 191 -6.07 -16.76 4.87
CA VAL A 191 -6.49 -16.49 6.26
C VAL A 191 -5.68 -17.32 7.24
N ARG A 192 -5.59 -18.63 7.02
CA ARG A 192 -4.80 -19.55 7.86
C ARG A 192 -3.34 -19.12 7.94
N ILE A 193 -2.76 -18.74 6.80
CA ILE A 193 -1.38 -18.25 6.73
C ILE A 193 -1.24 -16.94 7.51
N SER A 194 -2.17 -15.98 7.36
CA SER A 194 -2.13 -14.69 8.06
C SER A 194 -2.12 -14.88 9.58
N LEU A 195 -2.99 -15.73 10.12
CA LEU A 195 -3.01 -16.08 11.54
C LEU A 195 -1.67 -16.65 12.02
N GLN A 196 -1.10 -17.60 11.28
CA GLN A 196 0.20 -18.18 11.61
C GLN A 196 1.36 -17.16 11.56
N LEU A 197 1.25 -16.14 10.70
CA LEU A 197 2.24 -15.08 10.60
C LEU A 197 2.10 -14.09 11.77
N GLN A 198 0.88 -13.79 12.20
CA GLN A 198 0.60 -12.92 13.35
C GLN A 198 1.23 -13.45 14.64
N GLU A 199 1.20 -14.76 14.84
CA GLU A 199 1.85 -15.41 16.01
C GLU A 199 3.39 -15.33 15.98
N LYS A 200 3.99 -15.07 14.81
CA LYS A 200 5.45 -15.16 14.59
C LYS A 200 6.14 -13.82 14.41
N PHE A 201 5.40 -12.77 14.15
CA PHE A 201 5.97 -11.47 13.80
C PHE A 201 5.29 -10.32 14.54
N ASP A 202 6.09 -9.55 15.29
CA ASP A 202 5.64 -8.29 15.91
C ASP A 202 5.56 -7.14 14.90
N LEU A 203 6.24 -7.27 13.75
CA LEU A 203 6.20 -6.29 12.68
C LEU A 203 4.80 -6.22 12.08
N PRO A 204 4.19 -5.02 11.99
CA PRO A 204 2.90 -4.87 11.33
C PRO A 204 2.96 -5.31 9.87
N PHE A 205 2.06 -6.20 9.49
CA PHE A 205 1.97 -6.66 8.11
C PHE A 205 0.53 -6.70 7.60
N VAL A 206 0.41 -6.71 6.30
CA VAL A 206 -0.84 -6.95 5.56
C VAL A 206 -0.58 -8.10 4.60
N PHE A 207 -1.32 -9.19 4.75
CA PHE A 207 -1.25 -10.35 3.87
C PHE A 207 -2.63 -10.54 3.23
N LEU A 208 -2.78 -10.18 1.96
CA LEU A 208 -4.08 -10.08 1.30
C LEU A 208 -4.16 -10.97 0.07
N PRO A 209 -5.26 -11.72 -0.09
CA PRO A 209 -5.58 -12.36 -1.35
C PRO A 209 -6.06 -11.33 -2.40
N LEU A 210 -5.77 -11.58 -3.68
CA LEU A 210 -6.27 -10.84 -4.84
C LEU A 210 -6.64 -11.82 -5.96
N GLY A 211 -7.85 -11.72 -6.46
CA GLY A 211 -8.38 -12.58 -7.52
C GLY A 211 -9.84 -12.96 -7.27
N PRO A 212 -10.43 -13.85 -8.09
CA PRO A 212 -11.85 -14.19 -8.01
C PRO A 212 -12.30 -14.71 -6.64
N GLY A 213 -11.46 -15.47 -5.94
CA GLY A 213 -11.75 -15.98 -4.60
C GLY A 213 -11.65 -14.94 -3.48
N ALA A 214 -10.99 -13.81 -3.72
CA ALA A 214 -10.64 -12.84 -2.69
C ALA A 214 -11.81 -12.01 -2.18
N LEU A 215 -12.84 -11.78 -2.99
CA LEU A 215 -13.93 -10.85 -2.70
C LEU A 215 -14.65 -11.13 -1.38
N ARG A 216 -14.78 -12.41 -1.01
CA ARG A 216 -15.47 -12.85 0.21
C ARG A 216 -14.59 -12.82 1.45
N VAL A 217 -13.29 -12.88 1.29
CA VAL A 217 -12.31 -13.07 2.38
C VAL A 217 -11.58 -11.77 2.72
N ARG A 218 -11.12 -11.06 1.70
CA ARG A 218 -10.28 -9.87 1.84
C ARG A 218 -10.87 -8.77 2.74
N PRO A 219 -12.19 -8.47 2.74
CA PRO A 219 -12.76 -7.47 3.63
C PRO A 219 -12.62 -7.79 5.13
N HIS A 220 -12.36 -9.04 5.48
CA HIS A 220 -12.29 -9.53 6.85
C HIS A 220 -10.85 -9.79 7.34
N MET A 221 -9.83 -9.48 6.54
CA MET A 221 -8.44 -9.84 6.86
C MET A 221 -7.89 -9.16 8.12
N THR A 222 -8.48 -8.06 8.58
CA THR A 222 -8.11 -7.44 9.87
C THR A 222 -8.44 -8.32 11.06
N ALA A 223 -9.56 -9.02 11.04
CA ALA A 223 -9.90 -10.03 12.04
C ALA A 223 -8.91 -11.22 12.07
N PHE A 224 -8.09 -11.35 11.04
CA PHE A 224 -7.09 -12.41 10.87
C PHE A 224 -5.65 -11.87 10.88
N GLY A 225 -5.42 -10.73 11.56
CA GLY A 225 -4.10 -10.21 11.84
C GLY A 225 -3.53 -9.22 10.83
N ALA A 226 -4.27 -8.82 9.79
CA ALA A 226 -3.81 -7.73 8.94
C ALA A 226 -3.79 -6.41 9.71
N ALA A 227 -2.67 -5.68 9.66
CA ALA A 227 -2.49 -4.43 10.39
C ALA A 227 -3.42 -3.31 9.91
N TYR A 228 -3.91 -3.38 8.69
CA TYR A 228 -4.89 -2.46 8.13
C TYR A 228 -5.69 -3.07 6.98
N LEU A 229 -6.84 -2.47 6.70
CA LEU A 229 -7.70 -2.84 5.57
C LEU A 229 -7.65 -1.75 4.50
N LEU A 230 -7.29 -2.15 3.26
CA LEU A 230 -7.36 -1.26 2.10
C LEU A 230 -8.80 -1.12 1.64
N ALA A 231 -9.28 0.12 1.55
CA ALA A 231 -10.65 0.45 1.20
C ALA A 231 -10.72 1.47 0.06
N ARG A 232 -11.80 1.44 -0.71
CA ARG A 232 -12.05 2.47 -1.71
C ARG A 232 -12.73 3.68 -1.06
N PRO A 233 -12.33 4.90 -1.43
CA PRO A 233 -13.01 6.12 -1.00
C PRO A 233 -14.49 6.13 -1.40
N PRO A 234 -15.34 6.94 -0.71
CA PRO A 234 -16.76 7.06 -1.06
C PRO A 234 -16.99 7.72 -2.43
N ILE A 235 -16.03 8.50 -2.88
CA ILE A 235 -16.00 9.19 -4.18
C ILE A 235 -14.67 8.91 -4.88
N GLY A 236 -14.57 9.25 -6.15
CA GLY A 236 -13.32 9.19 -6.91
C GLY A 236 -13.22 7.99 -7.86
N SER A 237 -12.03 7.80 -8.40
CA SER A 237 -11.80 6.92 -9.55
C SER A 237 -11.39 5.48 -9.19
N ASN A 238 -11.23 5.16 -7.92
CA ASN A 238 -10.90 3.79 -7.48
C ASN A 238 -12.14 2.90 -7.48
N HIS A 239 -12.19 1.96 -8.40
CA HIS A 239 -13.29 1.01 -8.56
C HIS A 239 -12.88 -0.44 -8.30
N LEU A 240 -11.79 -0.70 -7.57
CA LEU A 240 -11.34 -2.08 -7.29
C LEU A 240 -12.37 -2.84 -6.44
N PRO A 241 -13.05 -3.87 -6.99
CA PRO A 241 -14.14 -4.57 -6.28
C PRO A 241 -13.67 -5.26 -4.99
N ALA A 242 -12.40 -5.66 -4.92
CA ALA A 242 -11.82 -6.31 -3.76
C ALA A 242 -11.56 -5.36 -2.57
N GLN A 243 -11.78 -4.06 -2.74
CA GLN A 243 -11.71 -3.06 -1.68
C GLN A 243 -13.13 -2.65 -1.28
N PRO A 244 -13.57 -2.87 -0.04
CA PRO A 244 -14.86 -2.37 0.43
C PRO A 244 -14.85 -0.84 0.48
N PRO A 245 -16.01 -0.16 0.45
CA PRO A 245 -16.09 1.27 0.77
C PRO A 245 -15.52 1.56 2.17
N VAL A 246 -14.91 2.74 2.38
CA VAL A 246 -14.26 3.12 3.65
C VAL A 246 -15.20 2.96 4.84
N ALA A 247 -16.43 3.47 4.79
CA ALA A 247 -17.40 3.36 5.88
C ALA A 247 -17.69 1.89 6.24
N ARG A 248 -17.83 1.00 5.25
CA ARG A 248 -18.00 -0.43 5.50
C ARG A 248 -16.73 -1.07 6.08
N ALA A 249 -15.57 -0.68 5.56
CA ALA A 249 -14.29 -1.16 6.09
C ALA A 249 -14.11 -0.75 7.55
N ARG A 250 -14.51 0.48 7.93
CA ARG A 250 -14.47 0.96 9.30
C ARG A 250 -15.34 0.10 10.22
N ALA A 251 -16.58 -0.17 9.84
CA ALA A 251 -17.46 -1.05 10.61
C ALA A 251 -16.87 -2.46 10.81
N LEU A 252 -16.18 -3.01 9.81
CA LEU A 252 -15.51 -4.31 9.92
C LEU A 252 -14.29 -4.28 10.85
N VAL A 253 -13.52 -3.19 10.83
CA VAL A 253 -12.36 -3.00 11.71
C VAL A 253 -12.79 -2.83 13.16
N ASP A 254 -13.90 -2.16 13.43
CA ASP A 254 -14.43 -1.98 14.80
C ASP A 254 -14.95 -3.29 15.44
N LEU A 255 -15.17 -4.32 14.63
CA LEU A 255 -15.57 -5.66 15.07
C LEU A 255 -14.37 -6.62 15.21
N SER A 256 -13.15 -6.20 14.83
CA SER A 256 -11.92 -7.00 14.86
C SER A 256 -11.14 -6.75 16.14
#